data_4626b026efe90579367810fd9496865a
#
_entry.id   4626b026efe90579367810fd9496865a
#
_cell.length_a   1.000
_cell.length_b   1.000
_cell.length_c   1.000
_cell.angle_alpha   90.00
_cell.angle_beta   90.00
_cell.angle_gamma   90.00
#
_symmetry.space_group_name_H-M   'P 1'
#
loop_
_entity.id
_entity.type
_entity.pdbx_description
1 polymer ?
#
loop_
_entity_poly.entity_id
_entity_poly.type
_entity_poly.pdbx_seq_one_letter_code
_entity_poly.pdbx_strand_id
1 'polypeptide(L)' 'MSVINKGRDMLSFLKPNPVKKLKKQYEAKQQQAFQAHRNGDIRGYSLLTEEAEKIDQQIKELENNA' A
#
# COMPACT_ATOMS: atom_id res chain seq x y z
N MET A 1 18.94 -22.11 -16.41
CA MET A 1 17.96 -21.84 -16.22
C MET A 1 17.41 -22.16 -14.98
N SER A 2 17.58 -23.21 -14.46
CA SER A 2 17.12 -23.48 -13.15
C SER A 2 17.72 -22.53 -12.16
N VAL A 3 18.93 -22.18 -12.38
CA VAL A 3 19.54 -21.19 -11.52
C VAL A 3 18.73 -19.92 -11.52
N ILE A 4 18.27 -19.55 -12.68
CA ILE A 4 17.47 -18.36 -12.79
C ILE A 4 16.15 -18.53 -12.04
N ASN A 5 15.58 -19.71 -12.16
CA ASN A 5 14.35 -19.97 -11.45
C ASN A 5 14.55 -19.89 -9.95
N LYS A 6 15.66 -20.45 -9.50
CA LYS A 6 15.95 -20.36 -8.09
C LYS A 6 16.16 -18.94 -7.67
N GLY A 7 16.82 -18.19 -8.49
CA GLY A 7 17.00 -16.78 -8.18
C GLY A 7 15.69 -16.07 -8.03
N ARG A 8 14.75 -16.38 -8.91
CA ARG A 8 13.45 -15.73 -8.81
C ARG A 8 12.73 -16.14 -7.55
N ASP A 9 12.82 -17.40 -7.19
CA ASP A 9 12.19 -17.86 -5.97
C ASP A 9 12.79 -17.17 -4.77
N MET A 10 14.09 -17.02 -4.77
CA MET A 10 14.75 -16.33 -3.68
C MET A 10 14.34 -14.88 -3.63
N LEU A 11 14.23 -14.27 -4.79
CA LEU A 11 13.79 -12.89 -4.83
C LEU A 11 12.40 -12.74 -4.29
N SER A 12 11.53 -13.68 -4.62
CA SER A 12 10.18 -13.67 -4.10
C SER A 12 10.20 -13.77 -2.60
N PHE A 13 11.03 -14.61 -2.09
CA PHE A 13 11.16 -14.81 -0.66
C PHE A 13 11.69 -13.56 0.02
N LEU A 14 12.63 -12.89 -0.62
CA LEU A 14 13.22 -11.69 -0.06
C LEU A 14 12.36 -10.47 -0.23
N LYS A 15 11.44 -10.51 -1.15
CA LYS A 15 10.58 -9.38 -1.39
C LYS A 15 9.70 -9.12 -0.18
N PRO A 16 9.49 -7.86 0.15
CA PRO A 16 8.56 -7.55 1.22
C PRO A 16 7.17 -8.03 0.87
N ASN A 17 6.44 -8.40 1.88
CA ASN A 17 5.06 -8.79 1.71
C ASN A 17 4.29 -7.62 1.07
N PRO A 18 3.57 -7.85 -0.04
CA PRO A 18 2.84 -6.76 -0.68
C PRO A 18 1.80 -6.12 0.25
N VAL A 19 1.22 -6.90 1.14
CA VAL A 19 0.28 -6.34 2.10
C VAL A 19 0.97 -5.35 3.03
N LYS A 20 2.16 -5.70 3.48
CA LYS A 20 2.92 -4.78 4.34
C LYS A 20 3.23 -3.48 3.64
N LYS A 21 3.63 -3.57 2.39
CA LYS A 21 3.96 -2.39 1.62
C LYS A 21 2.71 -1.51 1.45
N LEU A 22 1.59 -2.14 1.15
CA LEU A 22 0.35 -1.40 1.00
C LEU A 22 -0.09 -0.76 2.31
N LYS A 23 0.10 -1.45 3.42
CA LYS A 23 -0.26 -0.88 4.71
C LYS A 23 0.57 0.36 5.01
N LYS A 24 1.85 0.33 4.66
CA LYS A 24 2.68 1.51 4.85
C LYS A 24 2.20 2.66 3.99
N GLN A 25 1.83 2.37 2.76
CA GLN A 25 1.31 3.39 1.87
C GLN A 25 0.00 3.96 2.39
N TYR A 26 -0.83 3.09 2.93
CA TYR A 26 -2.09 3.51 3.51
C TYR A 26 -1.86 4.48 4.68
N GLU A 27 -0.94 4.14 5.56
CA GLU A 27 -0.62 5.00 6.69
C GLU A 27 -0.07 6.35 6.23
N ALA A 28 0.79 6.32 5.22
CA ALA A 28 1.35 7.56 4.70
C ALA A 28 0.25 8.45 4.14
N LYS A 29 -0.70 7.85 3.41
CA LYS A 29 -1.80 8.63 2.87
C LYS A 29 -2.68 9.19 3.97
N GLN A 30 -2.90 8.41 5.02
CA GLN A 30 -3.70 8.91 6.13
C GLN A 30 -3.03 10.08 6.83
N GLN A 31 -1.73 10.00 7.02
CA GLN A 31 -1.01 11.12 7.64
C GLN A 31 -1.07 12.36 6.78
N GLN A 32 -0.91 12.19 5.47
CA GLN A 32 -1.04 13.32 4.55
C GLN A 32 -2.45 13.90 4.59
N ALA A 33 -3.45 13.02 4.69
CA ALA A 33 -4.82 13.49 4.77
C ALA A 33 -5.06 14.29 6.05
N PHE A 34 -4.50 13.83 7.16
CA PHE A 34 -4.59 14.58 8.40
C PHE A 34 -3.99 15.97 8.25
N GLN A 35 -2.82 16.05 7.61
CA GLN A 35 -2.18 17.34 7.42
C GLN A 35 -3.02 18.24 6.55
N ALA A 36 -3.58 17.70 5.48
CA ALA A 36 -4.44 18.48 4.62
C ALA A 36 -5.65 19.00 5.40
N HIS A 37 -6.23 18.16 6.23
CA HIS A 37 -7.37 18.53 7.03
C HIS A 37 -6.99 19.67 7.99
N ARG A 38 -5.86 19.55 8.63
CA ARG A 38 -5.41 20.58 9.57
C ARG A 38 -5.13 21.90 8.87
N ASN A 39 -4.68 21.85 7.64
CA ASN A 39 -4.39 23.03 6.86
C ASN A 39 -5.63 23.63 6.19
N GLY A 40 -6.77 23.01 6.35
CA GLY A 40 -8.00 23.46 5.70
C GLY A 40 -8.06 23.11 4.23
N ASP A 41 -7.19 22.21 3.77
CA ASP A 41 -7.18 21.78 2.39
C ASP A 41 -8.17 20.64 2.21
N ILE A 42 -9.42 21.02 2.00
CA ILE A 42 -10.50 20.03 1.92
C ILE A 42 -10.36 19.17 0.68
N ARG A 43 -9.97 19.78 -0.43
CA ARG A 43 -9.80 19.01 -1.66
C ARG A 43 -8.68 17.99 -1.53
N GLY A 44 -7.56 18.40 -0.97
CA GLY A 44 -6.45 17.49 -0.73
C GLY A 44 -6.83 16.37 0.21
N TYR A 45 -7.54 16.70 1.27
CA TYR A 45 -8.01 15.71 2.21
C TYR A 45 -8.90 14.67 1.53
N SER A 46 -9.81 15.13 0.69
CA SER A 46 -10.73 14.24 -0.01
C SER A 46 -9.98 13.31 -0.95
N LEU A 47 -9.05 13.86 -1.73
CA LEU A 47 -8.27 13.05 -2.67
C LEU A 47 -7.42 12.02 -1.95
N LEU A 48 -6.77 12.42 -0.87
CA LEU A 48 -5.92 11.51 -0.12
C LEU A 48 -6.74 10.42 0.55
N THR A 49 -7.92 10.75 1.02
CA THR A 49 -8.82 9.77 1.62
C THR A 49 -9.25 8.74 0.58
N GLU A 50 -9.56 9.19 -0.63
CA GLU A 50 -9.92 8.26 -1.69
C GLU A 50 -8.77 7.34 -2.04
N GLU A 51 -7.56 7.88 -2.11
CA GLU A 51 -6.39 7.07 -2.39
C GLU A 51 -6.16 6.04 -1.31
N ALA A 52 -6.35 6.45 -0.06
CA ALA A 52 -6.19 5.53 1.05
C ALA A 52 -7.22 4.40 0.97
N GLU A 53 -8.44 4.72 0.59
CA GLU A 53 -9.48 3.70 0.47
C GLU A 53 -9.16 2.70 -0.63
N LYS A 54 -8.61 3.17 -1.74
CA LYS A 54 -8.21 2.27 -2.81
C LYS A 54 -7.12 1.31 -2.35
N ILE A 55 -6.18 1.82 -1.59
CA ILE A 55 -5.12 0.99 -1.04
C ILE A 55 -5.71 -0.03 -0.07
N ASP A 56 -6.64 0.40 0.76
CA ASP A 56 -7.28 -0.49 1.72
C ASP A 56 -8.02 -1.61 1.01
N GLN A 57 -8.70 -1.31 -0.10
CA GLN A 57 -9.36 -2.34 -0.87
C GLN A 57 -8.37 -3.35 -1.43
N GLN A 58 -7.23 -2.88 -1.89
CA GLN A 58 -6.20 -3.79 -2.38
C GLN A 58 -5.68 -4.69 -1.27
N ILE A 59 -5.52 -4.13 -0.09
CA ILE A 59 -5.08 -4.92 1.05
C ILE A 59 -6.11 -6.03 1.35
N LYS A 60 -7.37 -5.67 1.36
CA LYS A 60 -8.42 -6.63 1.67
C LYS A 60 -8.48 -7.72 0.61
N GLU A 61 -8.32 -7.36 -0.64
CA GLU A 61 -8.32 -8.36 -1.70
C GLU A 61 -7.18 -9.34 -1.56
N LEU A 62 -6.00 -8.82 -1.25
CA LEU A 62 -4.85 -9.69 -1.07
C LEU A 62 -5.01 -10.59 0.15
N GLU A 63 -5.56 -10.06 1.21
CA GLU A 63 -5.77 -10.86 2.42
C GLU A 63 -6.83 -11.93 2.20
N ASN A 64 -7.85 -11.62 1.43
CA ASN A 64 -8.88 -12.60 1.14
C ASN A 64 -8.40 -13.70 0.23
N ASN A 65 -7.47 -13.40 -0.63
CA ASN A 65 -6.94 -14.37 -1.58
C ASN A 65 -5.80 -15.20 -1.01
N ALA A 66 -5.31 -14.86 0.13
CA ALA A 66 -4.16 -15.56 0.74
C ALA A 66 -4.53 -16.88 1.46
#